data_617ee8d710ddb91444e6fd1b6d293842
#
_entry.id   617ee8d710ddb91444e6fd1b6d293842
#
_cell.length_a   1.000
_cell.length_b   1.000
_cell.length_c   1.000
_cell.angle_alpha   90.00
_cell.angle_beta   90.00
_cell.angle_gamma   90.00
#
_symmetry.space_group_name_H-M   'P 1'
#
loop_
_entity.id
_entity.type
_entity.pdbx_description
1 polymer ?
#
loop_
_entity_poly.entity_id
_entity_poly.type
_entity_poly.pdbx_seq_one_letter_code
_entity_poly.pdbx_strand_id
1 'polypeptide(L)' 'MGKMKNYMMDIEEFCDDYFHAGEPYGVLPSAEEVAADAENHFNSKMAGDYAEEYVTKTLEAL' A
#
# COMPACT_ATOMS: atom_id res chain seq x y z
N MET A 1 14.77 7.29 -16.57
CA MET A 1 15.14 7.68 -15.84
C MET A 1 14.61 7.62 -14.53
N GLY A 2 14.45 7.94 -13.59
CA GLY A 2 14.07 7.84 -12.23
C GLY A 2 12.76 7.15 -11.93
N LYS A 3 12.16 6.56 -12.93
CA LYS A 3 10.88 5.92 -12.71
C LYS A 3 10.97 4.72 -11.79
N MET A 4 12.06 3.99 -11.89
CA MET A 4 12.22 2.83 -11.04
C MET A 4 12.30 3.22 -9.58
N LYS A 5 12.94 4.34 -9.30
CA LYS A 5 13.06 4.80 -7.93
C LYS A 5 11.71 5.22 -7.36
N ASN A 6 10.91 5.86 -8.20
CA ASN A 6 9.62 6.34 -7.74
C ASN A 6 8.59 5.24 -7.61
N TYR A 7 8.85 4.10 -8.24
CA TYR A 7 7.87 3.01 -8.24
C TYR A 7 7.56 2.55 -6.82
N MET A 8 8.59 2.33 -6.00
CA MET A 8 8.36 1.89 -4.63
C MET A 8 7.69 2.99 -3.81
N MET A 9 8.10 4.23 -4.03
CA MET A 9 7.45 5.35 -3.33
C MET A 9 5.99 5.47 -3.73
N ASP A 10 5.69 5.22 -5.00
CA ASP A 10 4.31 5.25 -5.47
C ASP A 10 3.47 4.20 -4.74
N ILE A 11 4.03 3.01 -4.56
CA ILE A 11 3.31 1.95 -3.86
C ILE A 11 3.08 2.35 -2.41
N GLU A 12 4.08 2.95 -1.78
CA GLU A 12 3.94 3.38 -0.39
C GLU A 12 2.88 4.47 -0.26
N GLU A 13 2.87 5.42 -1.19
CA GLU A 13 1.85 6.45 -1.18
C GLU A 13 0.47 5.88 -1.41
N PHE A 14 0.38 4.90 -2.29
CA PHE A 14 -0.87 4.22 -2.54
C PHE A 14 -1.41 3.60 -1.25
N CYS A 15 -0.53 2.96 -0.50
CA CYS A 15 -0.92 2.35 0.78
C CYS A 15 -1.28 3.41 1.82
N ASP A 16 -0.52 4.50 1.85
CA ASP A 16 -0.78 5.57 2.82
C ASP A 16 -2.15 6.18 2.60
N ASP A 17 -2.61 6.26 1.36
CA ASP A 17 -3.93 6.80 1.08
C ASP A 17 -5.02 6.00 1.78
N TYR A 18 -4.85 4.69 1.88
CA TYR A 18 -5.82 3.86 2.58
C TYR A 18 -5.87 4.21 4.07
N PHE A 19 -4.70 4.44 4.67
CA PHE A 19 -4.66 4.81 6.07
C PHE A 19 -5.30 6.17 6.28
N HIS A 20 -4.99 7.12 5.41
CA HIS A 20 -5.57 8.45 5.53
C HIS A 20 -7.08 8.44 5.33
N ALA A 21 -7.55 7.63 4.37
CA ALA A 21 -8.98 7.59 4.08
C ALA A 21 -9.77 7.03 5.25
N GLY A 22 -9.17 6.09 5.99
CA GLY A 22 -9.87 5.49 7.13
C GLY A 22 -9.66 6.22 8.44
N GLU A 23 -8.71 7.13 8.47
CA GLU A 23 -8.33 7.80 9.73
C GLU A 23 -9.49 8.52 10.41
N PRO A 24 -10.28 9.33 9.68
CA PRO A 24 -11.39 10.04 10.32
C PRO A 24 -12.44 9.12 10.94
N TYR A 25 -12.49 7.90 10.47
CA TYR A 25 -13.49 6.95 10.94
C TYR A 25 -12.92 5.90 11.87
N GLY A 26 -11.63 5.97 12.13
CA GLY A 26 -10.97 4.99 12.98
C GLY A 26 -10.88 3.62 12.35
N VAL A 27 -10.87 3.55 11.03
CA VAL A 27 -10.84 2.29 10.30
C VAL A 27 -9.43 2.06 9.75
N LEU A 28 -8.90 0.86 9.97
CA LEU A 28 -7.60 0.49 9.43
C LEU A 28 -7.80 -0.43 8.24
N PRO A 29 -6.97 -0.28 7.20
CA PRO A 29 -7.09 -1.14 6.03
C PRO A 29 -6.56 -2.53 6.31
N SER A 30 -7.03 -3.48 5.51
CA SER A 30 -6.53 -4.85 5.55
C SER A 30 -5.36 -4.97 4.59
N ALA A 31 -4.29 -5.65 5.03
CA ALA A 31 -3.14 -5.84 4.16
C ALA A 31 -3.54 -6.59 2.88
N GLU A 32 -4.43 -7.57 3.00
CA GLU A 32 -4.87 -8.32 1.83
C GLU A 32 -5.62 -7.45 0.85
N GLU A 33 -6.48 -6.59 1.37
CA GLU A 33 -7.29 -5.73 0.53
C GLU A 33 -6.41 -4.73 -0.21
N VAL A 34 -5.49 -4.11 0.51
CA VAL A 34 -4.60 -3.14 -0.12
C VAL A 34 -3.70 -3.82 -1.14
N ALA A 35 -3.24 -5.03 -0.82
CA ALA A 35 -2.38 -5.76 -1.75
C ALA A 35 -3.11 -6.07 -3.05
N ALA A 36 -4.35 -6.51 -2.97
CA ALA A 36 -5.11 -6.82 -4.16
C ALA A 36 -5.33 -5.58 -5.01
N ASP A 37 -5.65 -4.46 -4.37
CA ASP A 37 -5.85 -3.22 -5.08
C ASP A 37 -4.56 -2.72 -5.70
N ALA A 38 -3.45 -2.85 -4.99
CA ALA A 38 -2.16 -2.41 -5.51
C ALA A 38 -1.76 -3.24 -6.71
N GLU A 39 -1.98 -4.54 -6.64
CA GLU A 39 -1.65 -5.41 -7.75
C GLU A 39 -2.41 -5.00 -9.01
N ASN A 40 -3.69 -4.68 -8.85
CA ASN A 40 -4.49 -4.23 -9.97
C ASN A 40 -4.09 -2.84 -10.44
N HIS A 41 -3.86 -1.94 -9.49
CA HIS A 41 -3.55 -0.56 -9.83
C HIS A 41 -2.24 -0.45 -10.60
N PHE A 42 -1.22 -1.15 -10.15
CA PHE A 42 0.09 -1.10 -10.78
C PHE A 42 0.27 -2.20 -11.82
N ASN A 43 -0.71 -3.10 -11.93
CA ASN A 43 -0.66 -4.21 -12.87
C ASN A 43 0.63 -5.01 -12.66
N SER A 44 0.95 -5.29 -11.42
CA SER A 44 2.19 -5.97 -11.06
C SER A 44 1.98 -6.74 -9.77
N LYS A 45 2.28 -8.04 -9.81
CA LYS A 45 2.18 -8.87 -8.63
C LYS A 45 3.19 -8.44 -7.57
N MET A 46 4.36 -7.99 -8.00
CA MET A 46 5.37 -7.51 -7.08
C MET A 46 4.87 -6.29 -6.31
N ALA A 47 4.11 -5.43 -6.97
CA ALA A 47 3.55 -4.27 -6.30
C ALA A 47 2.58 -4.70 -5.21
N GLY A 48 1.78 -5.72 -5.49
CA GLY A 48 0.87 -6.24 -4.48
C GLY A 48 1.61 -6.81 -3.29
N ASP A 49 2.67 -7.59 -3.56
CA ASP A 49 3.46 -8.18 -2.49
C ASP A 49 4.12 -7.12 -1.64
N TYR A 50 4.68 -6.10 -2.28
CA TYR A 50 5.33 -5.02 -1.56
C TYR A 50 4.31 -4.25 -0.71
N ALA A 51 3.14 -3.99 -1.28
CA ALA A 51 2.11 -3.27 -0.55
C ALA A 51 1.64 -4.06 0.66
N GLU A 52 1.49 -5.37 0.52
CA GLU A 52 1.07 -6.21 1.63
C GLU A 52 2.07 -6.13 2.77
N GLU A 53 3.34 -6.23 2.44
CA GLU A 53 4.38 -6.16 3.46
C GLU A 53 4.40 -4.81 4.13
N TYR A 54 4.27 -3.76 3.33
CA TYR A 54 4.30 -2.41 3.85
C TYR A 54 3.14 -2.16 4.83
N VAL A 55 1.94 -2.58 4.44
CA VAL A 55 0.77 -2.39 5.28
C VAL A 55 0.89 -3.22 6.55
N THR A 56 1.35 -4.47 6.42
CA THR A 56 1.50 -5.34 7.58
C THR A 56 2.46 -4.73 8.59
N LYS A 57 3.60 -4.23 8.12
CA LYS A 57 4.57 -3.61 9.02
C LYS A 57 4.02 -2.36 9.66
N THR A 58 3.27 -1.58 8.90
CA THR A 58 2.69 -0.35 9.45
C THR A 58 1.68 -0.68 10.54
N LEU A 59 0.86 -1.70 10.29
CA LEU A 59 -0.13 -2.11 11.30
C LEU A 59 0.54 -2.65 12.56
N GLU A 60 1.64 -3.38 12.38
CA GLU A 60 2.36 -3.92 13.53
C GLU A 60 3.01 -2.82 14.35
N ALA A 61 3.33 -1.71 13.72
CA ALA A 61 3.97 -0.60 14.42
C ALA A 61 2.98 0.25 15.22
N LEU A 62 1.70 0.05 14.99
CA LEU A 62 0.69 0.77 15.74
C LEU A 62 0.51 0.14 17.11
#